data_3702e405ea8c47360fc394f5c9d7b883
#
_entry.id   3702e405ea8c47360fc394f5c9d7b883
#
_cell.length_a   1.000
_cell.length_b   1.000
_cell.length_c   1.000
_cell.angle_alpha   90.00
_cell.angle_beta   90.00
_cell.angle_gamma   90.00
#
_symmetry.space_group_name_H-M   'P 1'
#
loop_
_entity.id
_entity.type
_entity.pdbx_description
1 polymer ?
#
loop_
_entity_poly.entity_id
_entity_poly.type
_entity_poly.pdbx_seq_one_letter_code
_entity_poly.pdbx_strand_id
1 'polypeptide(L)'
;MTQFNDIQLIKRRIYAMRNGIVAEALRTAGSPYRLIMGVNLPQLVEIAQSTGSDAQLARTLWRDTHTRESMLIAPMLFPVNEMTFDEASQWLETSVGTEATDILCHRLLRKLPFAYQLALKYADSDNPCLLYTSPSPRDA
;
A
#
# COMPACT_ATOMS: atom_id res chain seq x y z
N MET A 1 -8.74 -20.83 -5.80
CA MET A 1 -7.57 -21.54 -6.33
C MET A 1 -6.69 -20.62 -7.15
N THR A 2 -7.23 -19.92 -8.15
CA THR A 2 -6.47 -18.94 -8.91
C THR A 2 -5.83 -17.89 -8.01
N GLN A 3 -6.57 -17.42 -6.99
CA GLN A 3 -6.06 -16.41 -6.09
C GLN A 3 -4.83 -16.89 -5.31
N PHE A 4 -4.86 -18.12 -4.86
CA PHE A 4 -3.71 -18.68 -4.14
C PHE A 4 -2.47 -18.72 -5.03
N ASN A 5 -2.63 -19.11 -6.29
CA ASN A 5 -1.53 -19.15 -7.25
C ASN A 5 -1.03 -17.74 -7.56
N ASP A 6 -1.94 -16.77 -7.66
CA ASP A 6 -1.57 -15.38 -7.92
C ASP A 6 -0.76 -14.79 -6.77
N ILE A 7 -1.14 -15.10 -5.52
CA ILE A 7 -0.42 -14.65 -4.34
C ILE A 7 0.99 -15.25 -4.34
N GLN A 8 1.10 -16.54 -4.62
CA GLN A 8 2.40 -17.20 -4.65
C GLN A 8 3.29 -16.62 -5.76
N LEU A 9 2.70 -16.33 -6.90
CA LEU A 9 3.45 -15.77 -8.02
C LEU A 9 4.00 -14.39 -7.67
N ILE A 10 3.18 -13.54 -7.06
CA ILE A 10 3.63 -12.21 -6.63
C ILE A 10 4.74 -12.32 -5.59
N LYS A 11 4.55 -13.16 -4.58
CA LYS A 11 5.56 -13.33 -3.53
C LYS A 11 6.86 -13.87 -4.10
N ARG A 12 6.79 -14.74 -5.09
CA ARG A 12 7.97 -15.26 -5.77
C ARG A 12 8.69 -14.17 -6.54
N ARG A 13 7.95 -13.30 -7.22
CA ARG A 13 8.55 -12.16 -7.94
C ARG A 13 9.22 -11.19 -6.98
N ILE A 14 8.57 -10.89 -5.86
CA ILE A 14 9.13 -10.03 -4.82
C ILE A 14 10.42 -10.65 -4.30
N TYR A 15 10.39 -11.92 -3.99
CA TYR A 15 11.56 -12.62 -3.49
C TYR A 15 12.72 -12.60 -4.49
N ALA A 16 12.40 -12.74 -5.78
CA ALA A 16 13.43 -12.73 -6.83
C ALA A 16 14.15 -11.37 -6.92
N MET A 17 13.46 -10.29 -6.52
CA MET A 17 14.04 -8.95 -6.55
C MET A 17 14.55 -8.48 -5.18
N ARG A 18 14.62 -9.38 -4.21
CA ARG A 18 15.06 -9.04 -2.87
C ARG A 18 16.46 -8.45 -2.85
N ASN A 19 16.70 -7.58 -1.90
CA ASN A 19 18.01 -6.96 -1.72
C ASN A 19 18.32 -6.88 -0.23
N GLY A 20 19.25 -7.74 0.22
CA GLY A 20 19.60 -7.83 1.64
C GLY A 20 20.20 -6.55 2.20
N ILE A 21 20.94 -5.80 1.40
CA ILE A 21 21.54 -4.54 1.83
C ILE A 21 20.45 -3.51 2.10
N VAL A 22 19.48 -3.39 1.20
CA VAL A 22 18.35 -2.48 1.37
C VAL A 22 17.50 -2.91 2.56
N ALA A 23 17.23 -4.21 2.70
CA ALA A 23 16.45 -4.73 3.82
C ALA A 23 17.10 -4.38 5.15
N GLU A 24 18.40 -4.56 5.26
CA GLU A 24 19.14 -4.24 6.48
C GLU A 24 19.10 -2.75 6.78
N ALA A 25 19.25 -1.91 5.77
CA ALA A 25 19.16 -0.47 5.94
C ALA A 25 17.79 -0.05 6.45
N LEU A 26 16.72 -0.67 5.93
CA LEU A 26 15.36 -0.39 6.38
C LEU A 26 15.15 -0.81 7.82
N ARG A 27 15.67 -1.97 8.23
CA ARG A 27 15.58 -2.41 9.62
C ARG A 27 16.31 -1.46 10.55
N THR A 28 17.49 -1.02 10.16
CA THR A 28 18.28 -0.09 10.94
C THR A 28 17.57 1.25 11.08
N ALA A 29 16.84 1.67 10.04
CA ALA A 29 16.07 2.90 10.07
C ALA A 29 14.76 2.79 10.86
N GLY A 30 14.42 1.60 11.37
CA GLY A 30 13.26 1.42 12.23
C GLY A 30 12.00 0.92 11.53
N SER A 31 12.13 0.33 10.35
CA SER A 31 10.96 -0.23 9.66
C SER A 31 10.29 -1.30 10.54
N PRO A 32 8.96 -1.22 10.74
CA PRO A 32 8.28 -2.06 11.74
C PRO A 32 7.97 -3.48 11.29
N TYR A 33 8.27 -3.83 10.05
CA TYR A 33 7.84 -5.13 9.49
C TYR A 33 8.74 -6.26 9.94
N ARG A 34 8.14 -7.43 10.15
CA ARG A 34 8.90 -8.64 10.51
C ARG A 34 9.68 -9.18 9.32
N LEU A 35 9.10 -9.08 8.13
CA LEU A 35 9.74 -9.54 6.89
C LEU A 35 9.97 -8.34 5.97
N ILE A 36 11.21 -8.13 5.59
CA ILE A 36 11.59 -7.07 4.66
C ILE A 36 12.47 -7.71 3.59
N MET A 37 12.00 -7.69 2.36
CA MET A 37 12.76 -8.23 1.24
C MET A 37 13.72 -7.20 0.65
N GLY A 38 13.46 -5.92 0.86
CA GLY A 38 14.31 -4.86 0.36
C GLY A 38 14.07 -4.54 -1.11
N VAL A 39 12.88 -4.80 -1.61
CA VAL A 39 12.50 -4.46 -2.99
C VAL A 39 12.17 -2.98 -3.03
N ASN A 40 12.72 -2.26 -4.01
CA ASN A 40 12.48 -0.82 -4.10
C ASN A 40 11.13 -0.53 -4.78
N LEU A 41 10.67 0.71 -4.65
CA LEU A 41 9.36 1.09 -5.15
C LEU A 41 9.22 0.92 -6.67
N PRO A 42 10.17 1.33 -7.52
CA PRO A 42 10.03 1.08 -8.96
C PRO A 42 9.85 -0.38 -9.32
N GLN A 43 10.53 -1.29 -8.61
CA GLN A 43 10.40 -2.72 -8.86
C GLN A 43 9.01 -3.22 -8.46
N LEU A 44 8.47 -2.72 -7.34
CA LEU A 44 7.11 -3.06 -6.92
C LEU A 44 6.08 -2.57 -7.93
N VAL A 45 6.27 -1.36 -8.44
CA VAL A 45 5.38 -0.80 -9.47
C VAL A 45 5.40 -1.68 -10.72
N GLU A 46 6.58 -2.14 -11.13
CA GLU A 46 6.70 -3.03 -12.29
C GLU A 46 5.96 -4.35 -12.08
N ILE A 47 6.09 -4.94 -10.90
CA ILE A 47 5.37 -6.17 -10.57
C ILE A 47 3.86 -5.93 -10.61
N ALA A 48 3.41 -4.84 -10.03
CA ALA A 48 1.98 -4.51 -10.00
C ALA A 48 1.43 -4.29 -11.41
N GLN A 49 2.17 -3.59 -12.25
CA GLN A 49 1.74 -3.33 -13.63
C GLN A 49 1.63 -4.61 -14.45
N SER A 50 2.57 -5.53 -14.27
CA SER A 50 2.53 -6.80 -15.00
C SER A 50 1.46 -7.75 -14.47
N THR A 51 1.06 -7.59 -13.21
CA THR A 51 0.01 -8.42 -12.61
C THR A 51 -1.38 -7.93 -13.00
N GLY A 52 -1.56 -6.62 -13.07
CA GLY A 52 -2.86 -6.01 -13.34
C GLY A 52 -3.70 -5.85 -12.07
N SER A 53 -4.81 -5.12 -12.20
CA SER A 53 -5.70 -4.83 -11.08
C SER A 53 -6.45 -6.06 -10.62
N ASP A 54 -6.47 -6.31 -9.30
CA ASP A 54 -7.17 -7.45 -8.72
C ASP A 54 -7.48 -7.12 -7.26
N ALA A 55 -8.77 -6.84 -6.99
CA ALA A 55 -9.21 -6.42 -5.65
C ALA A 55 -8.99 -7.50 -4.61
N GLN A 56 -9.29 -8.75 -4.92
CA GLN A 56 -9.15 -9.85 -3.95
C GLN A 56 -7.69 -10.11 -3.61
N LEU A 57 -6.85 -10.09 -4.62
CA LEU A 57 -5.40 -10.26 -4.44
C LEU A 57 -4.86 -9.12 -3.58
N ALA A 58 -5.27 -7.89 -3.86
CA ALA A 58 -4.86 -6.73 -3.09
C ALA A 58 -5.29 -6.84 -1.63
N ARG A 59 -6.52 -7.27 -1.38
CA ARG A 59 -7.01 -7.45 -0.01
C ARG A 59 -6.20 -8.48 0.74
N THR A 60 -5.87 -9.59 0.10
CA THR A 60 -5.08 -10.64 0.73
C THR A 60 -3.69 -10.15 1.08
N LEU A 61 -3.06 -9.41 0.16
CA LEU A 61 -1.73 -8.85 0.40
C LEU A 61 -1.74 -7.80 1.50
N TRP A 62 -2.78 -6.96 1.56
CA TRP A 62 -2.90 -5.95 2.62
C TRP A 62 -3.03 -6.58 4.01
N ARG A 63 -3.65 -7.76 4.08
CA ARG A 63 -3.79 -8.48 5.35
C ARG A 63 -2.48 -9.10 5.82
N ASP A 64 -1.50 -9.24 4.95
CA ASP A 64 -0.17 -9.74 5.32
C ASP A 64 0.64 -8.58 5.92
N THR A 65 0.28 -8.19 7.13
CA THR A 65 0.85 -7.05 7.81
C THR A 65 2.29 -7.28 8.30
N HIS A 66 2.78 -8.50 8.18
CA HIS A 66 4.13 -8.83 8.59
C HIS A 66 5.17 -8.57 7.49
N THR A 67 4.73 -8.52 6.24
CA THR A 67 5.64 -8.38 5.10
C THR A 67 5.50 -6.99 4.49
N ARG A 68 6.59 -6.23 4.51
CA ARG A 68 6.62 -4.86 3.98
C ARG A 68 6.13 -4.79 2.54
N GLU A 69 6.71 -5.61 1.67
CA GLU A 69 6.42 -5.54 0.23
C GLU A 69 4.98 -5.92 -0.09
N SER A 70 4.40 -6.84 0.65
CA SER A 70 2.99 -7.21 0.46
C SER A 70 2.08 -6.01 0.72
N MET A 71 2.33 -5.27 1.80
CA MET A 71 1.53 -4.11 2.12
C MET A 71 1.78 -2.94 1.16
N LEU A 72 3.00 -2.79 0.66
CA LEU A 72 3.30 -1.71 -0.27
C LEU A 72 2.68 -1.93 -1.65
N ILE A 73 2.63 -3.17 -2.12
CA ILE A 73 2.10 -3.47 -3.45
C ILE A 73 0.58 -3.54 -3.48
N ALA A 74 -0.06 -3.85 -2.35
CA ALA A 74 -1.52 -4.00 -2.29
C ALA A 74 -2.28 -2.78 -2.83
N PRO A 75 -1.97 -1.54 -2.41
CA PRO A 75 -2.66 -0.37 -2.95
C PRO A 75 -2.48 -0.19 -4.45
N MET A 76 -1.39 -0.69 -5.01
CA MET A 76 -1.11 -0.58 -6.44
C MET A 76 -1.98 -1.52 -7.27
N LEU A 77 -2.47 -2.60 -6.65
CA LEU A 77 -3.28 -3.62 -7.33
C LEU A 77 -4.77 -3.40 -7.17
N PHE A 78 -5.21 -2.58 -6.22
CA PHE A 78 -6.63 -2.40 -5.95
C PHE A 78 -7.24 -1.46 -6.98
N PRO A 79 -8.32 -1.89 -7.68
CA PRO A 79 -9.00 -1.00 -8.63
C PRO A 79 -9.73 0.13 -7.89
N VAL A 80 -9.46 1.36 -8.30
CA VAL A 80 -9.99 2.56 -7.64
C VAL A 80 -11.52 2.53 -7.54
N ASN A 81 -12.17 2.07 -8.61
CA ASN A 81 -13.63 2.08 -8.69
C ASN A 81 -14.32 1.03 -7.82
N GLU A 82 -13.57 0.11 -7.21
CA GLU A 82 -14.13 -0.91 -6.33
C GLU A 82 -13.93 -0.60 -4.85
N MET A 83 -13.16 0.45 -4.52
CA MET A 83 -12.91 0.81 -3.13
C MET A 83 -14.10 1.56 -2.56
N THR A 84 -14.59 1.11 -1.40
CA THR A 84 -15.66 1.80 -0.66
C THR A 84 -15.06 2.67 0.43
N PHE A 85 -15.88 3.60 0.96
CA PHE A 85 -15.46 4.45 2.07
C PHE A 85 -15.09 3.62 3.30
N ASP A 86 -15.92 2.61 3.62
CA ASP A 86 -15.67 1.76 4.78
C ASP A 86 -14.40 0.96 4.63
N GLU A 87 -14.16 0.39 3.46
CA GLU A 87 -12.94 -0.38 3.23
C GLU A 87 -11.71 0.52 3.24
N ALA A 88 -11.81 1.70 2.66
CA ALA A 88 -10.71 2.67 2.70
C ALA A 88 -10.37 3.05 4.13
N SER A 89 -11.38 3.26 4.97
CA SER A 89 -11.18 3.52 6.39
C SER A 89 -10.47 2.36 7.09
N GLN A 90 -10.89 1.13 6.82
CA GLN A 90 -10.25 -0.04 7.39
C GLN A 90 -8.78 -0.14 6.97
N TRP A 91 -8.48 0.15 5.71
CA TRP A 91 -7.11 0.10 5.23
C TRP A 91 -6.24 1.14 5.95
N LEU A 92 -6.77 2.35 6.14
CA LEU A 92 -6.05 3.37 6.91
C LEU A 92 -5.78 2.93 8.34
N GLU A 93 -6.77 2.30 8.97
CA GLU A 93 -6.66 1.88 10.38
C GLU A 93 -5.77 0.66 10.57
N THR A 94 -5.59 -0.15 9.53
CA THR A 94 -4.77 -1.35 9.60
C THR A 94 -3.39 -1.19 8.98
N SER A 95 -3.07 -0.02 8.43
CA SER A 95 -1.76 0.20 7.83
C SER A 95 -0.66 0.12 8.88
N VAL A 96 0.46 -0.48 8.50
CA VAL A 96 1.61 -0.65 9.38
C VAL A 96 2.74 0.25 8.90
N GLY A 97 3.07 1.25 9.71
CA GLY A 97 4.16 2.17 9.40
C GLY A 97 3.78 3.26 8.41
N THR A 98 4.60 4.30 8.36
CA THR A 98 4.35 5.46 7.51
C THR A 98 4.50 5.16 6.04
N GLU A 99 5.41 4.27 5.68
CA GLU A 99 5.67 3.95 4.28
C GLU A 99 4.44 3.36 3.59
N ALA A 100 3.81 2.37 4.22
CA ALA A 100 2.59 1.76 3.67
C ALA A 100 1.46 2.77 3.60
N THR A 101 1.31 3.60 4.62
CA THR A 101 0.27 4.61 4.65
C THR A 101 0.47 5.65 3.54
N ASP A 102 1.71 6.08 3.33
CA ASP A 102 2.01 7.04 2.26
C ASP A 102 1.69 6.47 0.89
N ILE A 103 2.05 5.22 0.64
CA ILE A 103 1.76 4.58 -0.64
C ILE A 103 0.26 4.41 -0.82
N LEU A 104 -0.45 3.99 0.23
CA LEU A 104 -1.90 3.86 0.19
C LEU A 104 -2.55 5.17 -0.22
N CYS A 105 -2.15 6.28 0.40
CA CYS A 105 -2.73 7.58 0.08
C CYS A 105 -2.37 8.03 -1.33
N HIS A 106 -1.12 7.94 -1.72
CA HIS A 106 -0.66 8.42 -3.02
C HIS A 106 -1.13 7.57 -4.20
N ARG A 107 -1.20 6.26 -4.02
CA ARG A 107 -1.53 5.34 -5.11
C ARG A 107 -3.02 5.04 -5.22
N LEU A 108 -3.76 5.20 -4.15
CA LEU A 108 -5.16 4.78 -4.14
C LEU A 108 -6.11 5.84 -3.59
N LEU A 109 -5.94 6.25 -2.33
CA LEU A 109 -6.97 7.03 -1.65
C LEU A 109 -7.21 8.41 -2.26
N ARG A 110 -6.16 9.09 -2.69
CA ARG A 110 -6.32 10.43 -3.28
C ARG A 110 -7.08 10.42 -4.59
N LYS A 111 -7.21 9.27 -5.23
CA LYS A 111 -7.93 9.12 -6.49
C LYS A 111 -9.40 8.81 -6.30
N LEU A 112 -9.84 8.59 -5.07
CA LEU A 112 -11.22 8.20 -4.79
C LEU A 112 -12.14 9.41 -4.84
N PRO A 113 -13.40 9.22 -5.29
CA PRO A 113 -14.35 10.34 -5.31
C PRO A 113 -14.69 10.86 -3.91
N PHE A 114 -14.51 10.05 -2.86
CA PHE A 114 -14.75 10.45 -1.48
C PHE A 114 -13.45 10.72 -0.71
N ALA A 115 -12.35 11.04 -1.41
CA ALA A 115 -11.08 11.32 -0.74
C ALA A 115 -11.19 12.47 0.27
N TYR A 116 -11.97 13.49 -0.06
CA TYR A 116 -12.19 14.63 0.85
C TYR A 116 -12.85 14.19 2.15
N GLN A 117 -13.87 13.35 2.06
CA GLN A 117 -14.57 12.84 3.23
C GLN A 117 -13.67 12.00 4.11
N LEU A 118 -12.78 11.21 3.50
CA LEU A 118 -11.76 10.46 4.25
C LEU A 118 -10.82 11.40 4.97
N ALA A 119 -10.36 12.46 4.31
CA ALA A 119 -9.48 13.43 4.91
C ALA A 119 -10.13 14.11 6.10
N LEU A 120 -11.42 14.44 5.99
CA LEU A 120 -12.16 15.05 7.10
C LEU A 120 -12.30 14.10 8.28
N LYS A 121 -12.56 12.81 8.02
CA LYS A 121 -12.70 11.81 9.08
C LYS A 121 -11.41 11.68 9.90
N TYR A 122 -10.28 11.83 9.27
CA TYR A 122 -8.97 11.66 9.91
C TYR A 122 -8.21 12.98 10.05
N ALA A 123 -8.94 14.11 10.05
CA ALA A 123 -8.32 15.44 10.09
C ALA A 123 -7.44 15.66 11.33
N ASP A 124 -7.79 15.02 12.45
CA ASP A 124 -7.02 15.13 13.68
C ASP A 124 -5.88 14.11 13.78
N SER A 125 -5.72 13.31 12.75
CA SER A 125 -4.65 12.31 12.71
C SER A 125 -3.30 12.99 12.49
N ASP A 126 -2.27 12.46 13.13
CA ASP A 126 -0.90 12.94 12.92
C ASP A 126 -0.29 12.45 11.62
N ASN A 127 -1.05 11.73 10.81
CA ASN A 127 -0.55 11.15 9.57
C ASN A 127 -0.46 12.23 8.49
N PRO A 128 0.76 12.65 8.08
CA PRO A 128 0.92 13.71 7.10
C PRO A 128 0.37 13.34 5.72
N CYS A 129 0.24 12.06 5.41
CA CYS A 129 -0.30 11.61 4.14
C CYS A 129 -1.73 12.09 3.93
N LEU A 130 -2.52 12.15 5.00
CA LEU A 130 -3.91 12.59 4.91
C LEU A 130 -4.03 14.07 4.54
N LEU A 131 -2.99 14.85 4.79
CA LEU A 131 -2.97 16.25 4.38
C LEU A 131 -2.91 16.39 2.86
N TYR A 132 -2.33 15.42 2.17
CA TYR A 132 -2.25 15.44 0.71
C TYR A 132 -3.55 15.01 0.04
N THR A 133 -4.39 14.28 0.75
CA THR A 133 -5.71 13.90 0.21
C THR A 133 -6.75 14.97 0.45
N SER A 134 -6.49 15.89 1.37
CA SER A 134 -7.38 16.99 1.67
C SER A 134 -7.26 18.08 0.59
N PRO A 135 -8.38 18.64 0.09
CA PRO A 135 -8.29 19.78 -0.81
C PRO A 135 -7.61 20.94 -0.11
N SER A 136 -6.70 21.58 -0.78
CA SER A 136 -6.03 22.75 -0.24
C SER A 136 -6.24 23.93 -1.18
N PRO A 137 -6.07 25.16 -0.69
CA PRO A 137 -6.17 26.34 -1.58
C PRO A 137 -5.20 26.31 -2.74
N ARG A 138 -4.10 25.60 -2.60
CA ARG A 138 -3.11 25.47 -3.67
C ARG A 138 -3.57 24.58 -4.80
N ASP A 139 -4.46 23.65 -4.51
CA ASP A 139 -4.96 22.67 -5.47
C ASP A 139 -6.26 23.14 -6.13
N ALA A 140 -6.83 24.19 -5.62
CA ALA A 140 -8.09 24.73 -6.13
C ALA A 140 -7.94 25.50 -7.42
#